data_afc801d26d80aa88d283bbf3dcc7ac67
#
_entry.id   afc801d26d80aa88d283bbf3dcc7ac67
#
_cell.length_a   1.000
_cell.length_b   1.000
_cell.length_c   1.000
_cell.angle_alpha   90.00
_cell.angle_beta   90.00
_cell.angle_gamma   90.00
#
_symmetry.space_group_name_H-M   'P 1'
#
loop_
_entity.id
_entity.type
_entity.pdbx_description
1 polymer ?
#
loop_
_entity_poly.entity_id
_entity_poly.type
_entity_poly.pdbx_seq_one_letter_code
_entity_poly.pdbx_strand_id
1 'polypeptide(L)'
;VLVPTLTDKIDEEFLNNSGEKLKLIASFGTGVDHIDLKSAKKNNILITNTPGVLTEDTADVVLSLILAVPRRIVEGDKRTRKGDWEGWSPTGMLGHRINGKRLGIIGMGRIGQAVARRAKGFGMSIHYFNRNKLHSEIENTLEATWWESLDQMISRMDIISINCPHTEQTHHMIGKKQLSLLQKHAYLVNTSRGEIIDEKSLTEHLVNGSFAGAGLDVYEDEPIINDNLKLIFDR
;
A
#
# COMPACT_ATOMS: atom_id res chain seq x y z
N VAL A 1 -2.89 -23.41 22.18
CA VAL A 1 -3.14 -22.18 21.43
C VAL A 1 -1.81 -21.45 21.28
N LEU A 2 -1.53 -20.93 20.08
CA LEU A 2 -0.43 -20.03 19.79
C LEU A 2 -1.01 -18.67 19.35
N VAL A 3 -0.41 -17.57 19.81
CA VAL A 3 -0.83 -16.20 19.45
C VAL A 3 0.38 -15.48 18.84
N PRO A 4 0.64 -15.64 17.53
CA PRO A 4 1.74 -14.99 16.85
C PRO A 4 1.40 -13.57 16.43
N THR A 5 2.44 -12.77 16.20
CA THR A 5 2.37 -11.47 15.53
C THR A 5 2.78 -11.59 14.05
N LEU A 6 2.69 -10.52 13.29
CA LEU A 6 3.03 -10.52 11.86
C LEU A 6 4.53 -10.77 11.59
N THR A 7 5.38 -10.59 12.60
CA THR A 7 6.84 -10.79 12.50
C THR A 7 7.28 -12.23 12.80
N ASP A 8 6.34 -13.07 13.31
CA ASP A 8 6.61 -14.47 13.61
C ASP A 8 6.45 -15.32 12.34
N LYS A 9 7.46 -16.11 11.99
CA LYS A 9 7.40 -17.01 10.84
C LYS A 9 6.80 -18.35 11.25
N ILE A 10 5.58 -18.63 10.80
CA ILE A 10 4.85 -19.89 11.07
C ILE A 10 4.82 -20.72 9.80
N ASP A 11 5.98 -21.26 9.44
CA ASP A 11 6.18 -22.05 8.22
C ASP A 11 5.83 -23.54 8.39
N GLU A 12 6.00 -24.32 7.31
CA GLU A 12 5.75 -25.75 7.29
C GLU A 12 6.61 -26.49 8.32
N GLU A 13 7.88 -26.13 8.49
CA GLU A 13 8.80 -26.77 9.43
C GLU A 13 8.30 -26.57 10.86
N PHE A 14 7.97 -25.35 11.24
CA PHE A 14 7.39 -25.05 12.56
C PHE A 14 6.12 -25.85 12.82
N LEU A 15 5.19 -25.87 11.84
CA LEU A 15 3.90 -26.57 12.00
C LEU A 15 4.03 -28.09 12.09
N ASN A 16 4.93 -28.68 11.32
CA ASN A 16 5.20 -30.13 11.38
C ASN A 16 5.87 -30.54 12.71
N ASN A 17 6.65 -29.63 13.33
CA ASN A 17 7.34 -29.88 14.60
C ASN A 17 6.52 -29.44 15.83
N SER A 18 5.37 -28.78 15.66
CA SER A 18 4.57 -28.24 16.78
C SER A 18 3.86 -29.30 17.63
N GLY A 19 3.82 -30.52 17.16
CA GLY A 19 3.18 -31.67 17.83
C GLY A 19 1.65 -31.58 17.87
N GLU A 20 1.02 -32.64 18.41
CA GLU A 20 -0.45 -32.76 18.43
C GLU A 20 -1.17 -31.78 19.40
N LYS A 21 -0.41 -31.08 20.27
CA LYS A 21 -1.00 -30.16 21.26
C LYS A 21 -1.44 -28.83 20.66
N LEU A 22 -0.84 -28.38 19.55
CA LEU A 22 -1.22 -27.14 18.87
C LEU A 22 -2.50 -27.37 18.06
N LYS A 23 -3.61 -26.75 18.48
CA LYS A 23 -4.93 -26.87 17.83
C LYS A 23 -5.43 -25.55 17.23
N LEU A 24 -4.91 -24.42 17.69
CA LEU A 24 -5.37 -23.08 17.28
C LEU A 24 -4.17 -22.12 17.21
N ILE A 25 -4.10 -21.41 16.10
CA ILE A 25 -3.28 -20.23 15.92
C ILE A 25 -4.24 -19.02 15.86
N ALA A 26 -4.16 -18.14 16.86
CA ALA A 26 -4.92 -16.91 16.93
C ALA A 26 -3.99 -15.75 16.56
N SER A 27 -3.89 -15.44 15.26
CA SER A 27 -2.99 -14.40 14.76
C SER A 27 -3.40 -13.03 15.28
N PHE A 28 -2.47 -12.32 15.93
CA PHE A 28 -2.64 -10.94 16.35
C PHE A 28 -2.34 -10.00 15.18
N GLY A 29 -3.23 -10.00 14.19
CA GLY A 29 -3.12 -9.20 12.98
C GLY A 29 -4.23 -9.53 11.98
N THR A 30 -4.42 -8.66 11.00
CA THR A 30 -5.40 -8.88 9.92
C THR A 30 -4.83 -9.78 8.83
N GLY A 31 -3.56 -9.61 8.48
CA GLY A 31 -2.85 -10.47 7.53
C GLY A 31 -2.50 -11.83 8.15
N VAL A 32 -2.38 -12.85 7.30
CA VAL A 32 -1.98 -14.21 7.67
C VAL A 32 -0.89 -14.76 6.74
N ASP A 33 -0.24 -13.89 6.01
CA ASP A 33 0.80 -14.20 5.04
C ASP A 33 2.08 -14.79 5.67
N HIS A 34 2.30 -14.56 6.97
CA HIS A 34 3.37 -15.15 7.79
C HIS A 34 3.08 -16.60 8.25
N ILE A 35 1.89 -17.15 7.92
CA ILE A 35 1.44 -18.48 8.33
C ILE A 35 1.26 -19.37 7.09
N ASP A 36 1.90 -20.55 7.06
CA ASP A 36 1.61 -21.54 6.03
C ASP A 36 0.23 -22.19 6.24
N LEU A 37 -0.77 -21.64 5.57
CA LEU A 37 -2.15 -22.09 5.65
C LEU A 37 -2.35 -23.54 5.16
N LYS A 38 -1.53 -23.98 4.18
CA LYS A 38 -1.63 -25.35 3.64
C LYS A 38 -1.16 -26.36 4.68
N SER A 39 -0.02 -26.11 5.28
CA SER A 39 0.53 -26.97 6.34
C SER A 39 -0.30 -26.94 7.62
N ALA A 40 -0.85 -25.78 8.00
CA ALA A 40 -1.77 -25.69 9.14
C ALA A 40 -3.02 -26.56 8.92
N LYS A 41 -3.62 -26.50 7.73
CA LYS A 41 -4.77 -27.35 7.37
C LYS A 41 -4.43 -28.84 7.40
N LYS A 42 -3.25 -29.23 6.86
CA LYS A 42 -2.75 -30.62 6.89
C LYS A 42 -2.62 -31.15 8.31
N ASN A 43 -2.18 -30.31 9.24
CA ASN A 43 -1.99 -30.64 10.66
C ASN A 43 -3.26 -30.45 11.51
N ASN A 44 -4.43 -30.17 10.90
CA ASN A 44 -5.70 -29.90 11.57
C ASN A 44 -5.61 -28.75 12.60
N ILE A 45 -4.83 -27.71 12.30
CA ILE A 45 -4.69 -26.51 13.13
C ILE A 45 -5.64 -25.44 12.60
N LEU A 46 -6.53 -24.95 13.47
CA LEU A 46 -7.40 -23.82 13.15
C LEU A 46 -6.62 -22.51 13.17
N ILE A 47 -6.96 -21.61 12.25
CA ILE A 47 -6.37 -20.25 12.19
C ILE A 47 -7.49 -19.24 12.32
N THR A 48 -7.29 -18.27 13.21
CA THR A 48 -8.12 -17.06 13.34
C THR A 48 -7.25 -15.83 13.23
N ASN A 49 -7.85 -14.72 12.83
CA ASN A 49 -7.21 -13.41 12.70
C ASN A 49 -8.15 -12.32 13.21
N THR A 50 -7.72 -11.05 13.17
CA THR A 50 -8.48 -9.89 13.64
C THR A 50 -8.96 -8.99 12.50
N PRO A 51 -9.92 -9.46 11.65
CA PRO A 51 -10.38 -8.69 10.50
C PRO A 51 -11.22 -7.48 10.94
N GLY A 52 -11.03 -6.33 10.27
CA GLY A 52 -11.88 -5.15 10.41
C GLY A 52 -11.47 -4.15 11.49
N VAL A 53 -10.71 -4.57 12.51
CA VAL A 53 -10.37 -3.70 13.66
C VAL A 53 -9.50 -2.50 13.30
N LEU A 54 -8.65 -2.61 12.25
CA LEU A 54 -7.72 -1.56 11.83
C LEU A 54 -8.09 -0.93 10.47
N THR A 55 -9.29 -1.21 9.96
CA THR A 55 -9.69 -0.75 8.62
C THR A 55 -9.64 0.77 8.48
N GLU A 56 -10.20 1.48 9.45
CA GLU A 56 -10.28 2.94 9.41
C GLU A 56 -8.91 3.57 9.67
N ASP A 57 -8.14 3.04 10.63
CA ASP A 57 -6.79 3.55 10.96
C ASP A 57 -5.84 3.41 9.77
N THR A 58 -5.84 2.23 9.12
CA THR A 58 -5.02 2.04 7.90
C THR A 58 -5.46 2.98 6.78
N ALA A 59 -6.76 3.18 6.58
CA ALA A 59 -7.25 4.12 5.59
C ALA A 59 -6.81 5.57 5.88
N ASP A 60 -6.71 5.96 7.15
CA ASP A 60 -6.19 7.26 7.58
C ASP A 60 -4.70 7.40 7.24
N VAL A 61 -3.89 6.35 7.45
CA VAL A 61 -2.47 6.34 7.03
C VAL A 61 -2.34 6.49 5.51
N VAL A 62 -3.17 5.76 4.74
CA VAL A 62 -3.18 5.89 3.26
C VAL A 62 -3.44 7.34 2.86
N LEU A 63 -4.48 7.98 3.41
CA LEU A 63 -4.81 9.37 3.09
C LEU A 63 -3.71 10.35 3.56
N SER A 64 -3.10 10.07 4.71
CA SER A 64 -1.95 10.87 5.20
C SER A 64 -0.81 10.87 4.19
N LEU A 65 -0.46 9.72 3.61
CA LEU A 65 0.57 9.62 2.57
C LEU A 65 0.13 10.28 1.25
N ILE A 66 -1.14 10.08 0.83
CA ILE A 66 -1.72 10.75 -0.37
C ILE A 66 -1.65 12.28 -0.24
N LEU A 67 -1.77 12.81 0.97
CA LEU A 67 -1.63 14.25 1.24
C LEU A 67 -0.17 14.66 1.40
N ALA A 68 0.61 13.91 2.19
CA ALA A 68 1.96 14.29 2.57
C ALA A 68 2.92 14.36 1.38
N VAL A 69 2.88 13.37 0.50
CA VAL A 69 3.84 13.26 -0.61
C VAL A 69 3.64 14.37 -1.65
N PRO A 70 2.46 14.54 -2.29
CA PRO A 70 2.27 15.60 -3.27
C PRO A 70 2.40 17.01 -2.68
N ARG A 71 2.10 17.19 -1.40
CA ARG A 71 2.18 18.49 -0.72
C ARG A 71 3.54 18.76 -0.09
N ARG A 72 4.48 17.81 -0.18
CA ARG A 72 5.86 17.93 0.35
C ARG A 72 5.87 18.26 1.85
N ILE A 73 4.94 17.68 2.63
CA ILE A 73 4.75 18.04 4.04
C ILE A 73 5.99 17.68 4.87
N VAL A 74 6.54 16.49 4.67
CA VAL A 74 7.71 16.00 5.41
C VAL A 74 8.95 16.85 5.11
N GLU A 75 9.16 17.22 3.85
CA GLU A 75 10.24 18.13 3.46
C GLU A 75 10.08 19.52 4.11
N GLY A 76 8.86 20.05 4.10
CA GLY A 76 8.55 21.33 4.74
C GLY A 76 8.83 21.31 6.24
N ASP A 77 8.41 20.26 6.95
CA ASP A 77 8.69 20.07 8.37
C ASP A 77 10.20 19.99 8.64
N LYS A 78 10.93 19.17 7.87
CA LYS A 78 12.40 19.06 7.98
C LYS A 78 13.10 20.41 7.80
N ARG A 79 12.73 21.18 6.76
CA ARG A 79 13.31 22.51 6.49
C ARG A 79 13.04 23.48 7.64
N THR A 80 11.81 23.52 8.15
CA THR A 80 11.44 24.39 9.27
C THR A 80 12.24 24.05 10.53
N ARG A 81 12.35 22.75 10.86
CA ARG A 81 13.12 22.30 12.05
C ARG A 81 14.61 22.57 11.94
N LYS A 82 15.18 22.52 10.72
CA LYS A 82 16.59 22.85 10.47
C LYS A 82 16.88 24.35 10.47
N GLY A 83 15.86 25.20 10.45
CA GLY A 83 16.02 26.64 10.29
C GLY A 83 16.30 27.08 8.84
N ASP A 84 16.12 26.22 7.86
CA ASP A 84 16.39 26.47 6.43
C ASP A 84 15.23 27.20 5.74
N TRP A 85 14.27 27.71 6.50
CA TRP A 85 13.15 28.47 5.95
C TRP A 85 13.46 29.96 5.91
N GLU A 86 13.68 30.49 4.70
CA GLU A 86 14.00 31.90 4.44
C GLU A 86 12.75 32.78 4.22
N GLY A 87 11.55 32.21 4.47
CA GLY A 87 10.29 32.92 4.28
C GLY A 87 9.49 32.39 3.07
N TRP A 88 8.36 33.04 2.81
CA TRP A 88 7.48 32.69 1.69
C TRP A 88 8.04 33.21 0.36
N SER A 89 7.93 32.38 -0.69
CA SER A 89 8.15 32.80 -2.06
C SER A 89 7.12 32.19 -3.02
N PRO A 90 6.78 32.83 -4.15
CA PRO A 90 5.77 32.35 -5.09
C PRO A 90 6.09 30.99 -5.71
N THR A 91 7.37 30.64 -5.81
CA THR A 91 7.86 29.40 -6.43
C THR A 91 8.54 28.46 -5.43
N GLY A 92 8.59 28.83 -4.15
CA GLY A 92 9.18 28.03 -3.09
C GLY A 92 8.26 26.88 -2.69
N MET A 93 8.83 25.68 -2.53
CA MET A 93 8.08 24.50 -2.00
C MET A 93 6.75 24.20 -2.71
N LEU A 94 6.70 24.39 -4.03
CA LEU A 94 5.49 24.06 -4.79
C LEU A 94 5.18 22.57 -4.69
N GLY A 95 3.96 22.26 -4.26
CA GLY A 95 3.41 20.91 -4.26
C GLY A 95 2.29 20.76 -5.29
N HIS A 96 1.80 19.52 -5.47
CA HIS A 96 0.69 19.24 -6.36
C HIS A 96 -0.64 19.16 -5.59
N ARG A 97 -1.70 19.69 -6.18
CA ARG A 97 -3.07 19.59 -5.68
C ARG A 97 -3.60 18.16 -5.89
N ILE A 98 -4.36 17.63 -4.93
CA ILE A 98 -5.04 16.33 -5.06
C ILE A 98 -6.52 16.45 -5.49
N ASN A 99 -7.17 17.58 -5.20
CA ASN A 99 -8.54 17.83 -5.65
C ASN A 99 -8.65 17.73 -7.17
N GLY A 100 -9.67 17.03 -7.66
CA GLY A 100 -9.90 16.77 -9.08
C GLY A 100 -8.95 15.72 -9.70
N LYS A 101 -8.15 15.01 -8.88
CA LYS A 101 -7.24 13.98 -9.34
C LYS A 101 -7.90 12.59 -9.35
N ARG A 102 -7.39 11.70 -10.20
CA ARG A 102 -7.84 10.31 -10.32
C ARG A 102 -7.06 9.43 -9.37
N LEU A 103 -7.76 8.78 -8.43
CA LEU A 103 -7.18 7.80 -7.52
C LEU A 103 -7.48 6.39 -8.04
N GLY A 104 -6.44 5.62 -8.36
CA GLY A 104 -6.51 4.21 -8.69
C GLY A 104 -6.23 3.36 -7.45
N ILE A 105 -7.22 2.58 -7.01
CA ILE A 105 -7.12 1.70 -5.84
C ILE A 105 -6.91 0.26 -6.32
N ILE A 106 -5.76 -0.31 -6.00
CA ILE A 106 -5.47 -1.72 -6.24
C ILE A 106 -5.89 -2.50 -5.00
N GLY A 107 -7.01 -3.23 -5.09
CA GLY A 107 -7.61 -3.91 -3.95
C GLY A 107 -8.71 -3.11 -3.26
N MET A 108 -9.93 -3.12 -3.81
CA MET A 108 -11.13 -2.46 -3.27
C MET A 108 -11.83 -3.36 -2.22
N GLY A 109 -11.04 -3.86 -1.24
CA GLY A 109 -11.53 -4.55 -0.04
C GLY A 109 -12.03 -3.58 1.03
N ARG A 110 -12.07 -4.00 2.31
CA ARG A 110 -12.51 -3.13 3.42
C ARG A 110 -11.72 -1.83 3.48
N ILE A 111 -10.38 -1.91 3.45
CA ILE A 111 -9.48 -0.74 3.51
C ILE A 111 -9.64 0.10 2.24
N GLY A 112 -9.59 -0.50 1.05
CA GLY A 112 -9.76 0.24 -0.21
C GLY A 112 -11.07 1.02 -0.29
N GLN A 113 -12.19 0.45 0.19
CA GLN A 113 -13.47 1.14 0.29
C GLN A 113 -13.44 2.30 1.32
N ALA A 114 -12.77 2.12 2.45
CA ALA A 114 -12.59 3.18 3.44
C ALA A 114 -11.74 4.34 2.90
N VAL A 115 -10.68 4.02 2.15
CA VAL A 115 -9.86 5.00 1.40
C VAL A 115 -10.70 5.74 0.36
N ALA A 116 -11.50 5.01 -0.44
CA ALA A 116 -12.37 5.60 -1.46
C ALA A 116 -13.36 6.62 -0.86
N ARG A 117 -14.03 6.26 0.27
CA ARG A 117 -14.94 7.18 0.96
C ARG A 117 -14.26 8.48 1.37
N ARG A 118 -13.05 8.41 1.92
CA ARG A 118 -12.27 9.59 2.34
C ARG A 118 -11.82 10.42 1.16
N ALA A 119 -11.27 9.77 0.13
CA ALA A 119 -10.76 10.44 -1.07
C ALA A 119 -11.84 11.22 -1.82
N LYS A 120 -13.09 10.74 -1.84
CA LYS A 120 -14.25 11.50 -2.36
C LYS A 120 -14.41 12.84 -1.64
N GLY A 121 -14.23 12.90 -0.32
CA GLY A 121 -14.26 14.14 0.45
C GLY A 121 -13.22 15.17 0.03
N PHE A 122 -12.13 14.74 -0.58
CA PHE A 122 -11.10 15.59 -1.18
C PHE A 122 -11.35 15.90 -2.67
N GLY A 123 -12.50 15.51 -3.21
CA GLY A 123 -12.86 15.76 -4.60
C GLY A 123 -12.09 14.92 -5.62
N MET A 124 -11.59 13.75 -5.22
CA MET A 124 -10.93 12.80 -6.12
C MET A 124 -11.96 11.90 -6.83
N SER A 125 -11.72 11.56 -8.09
CA SER A 125 -12.47 10.50 -8.78
C SER A 125 -11.87 9.13 -8.46
N ILE A 126 -12.74 8.16 -8.18
CA ILE A 126 -12.35 6.84 -7.70
C ILE A 126 -12.35 5.83 -8.84
N HIS A 127 -11.21 5.20 -9.03
CA HIS A 127 -11.01 4.09 -9.96
C HIS A 127 -10.43 2.91 -9.18
N TYR A 128 -10.72 1.68 -9.60
CA TYR A 128 -10.17 0.53 -8.90
C TYR A 128 -9.89 -0.66 -9.82
N PHE A 129 -8.97 -1.49 -9.37
CA PHE A 129 -8.66 -2.79 -9.95
C PHE A 129 -8.83 -3.88 -8.88
N ASN A 130 -9.64 -4.86 -9.20
CA ASN A 130 -9.80 -6.12 -8.48
C ASN A 130 -9.87 -7.28 -9.47
N ARG A 131 -9.52 -8.48 -9.03
CA ARG A 131 -9.75 -9.70 -9.82
C ARG A 131 -11.21 -9.87 -10.26
N ASN A 132 -12.13 -9.54 -9.35
CA ASN A 132 -13.56 -9.55 -9.60
C ASN A 132 -14.11 -8.14 -9.39
N LYS A 133 -15.00 -7.74 -10.27
CA LYS A 133 -15.76 -6.50 -10.13
C LYS A 133 -16.62 -6.55 -8.87
N LEU A 134 -16.76 -5.41 -8.18
CA LEU A 134 -17.65 -5.28 -7.03
C LEU A 134 -19.13 -5.29 -7.46
N HIS A 135 -20.02 -5.51 -6.50
CA HIS A 135 -21.46 -5.32 -6.71
C HIS A 135 -21.74 -3.86 -7.05
N SER A 136 -22.71 -3.66 -7.96
CA SER A 136 -23.09 -2.33 -8.46
C SER A 136 -23.51 -1.36 -7.36
N GLU A 137 -24.14 -1.83 -6.29
CA GLU A 137 -24.52 -0.99 -5.14
C GLU A 137 -23.30 -0.34 -4.47
N ILE A 138 -22.20 -1.11 -4.33
CA ILE A 138 -20.94 -0.60 -3.73
C ILE A 138 -20.29 0.40 -4.70
N GLU A 139 -20.22 0.05 -6.00
CA GLU A 139 -19.69 0.95 -7.02
C GLU A 139 -20.43 2.27 -7.06
N ASN A 140 -21.77 2.23 -7.04
CA ASN A 140 -22.62 3.41 -7.06
C ASN A 140 -22.43 4.27 -5.80
N THR A 141 -22.38 3.65 -4.61
CA THR A 141 -22.17 4.36 -3.35
C THR A 141 -20.81 5.07 -3.32
N LEU A 142 -19.78 4.41 -3.84
CA LEU A 142 -18.43 4.96 -3.91
C LEU A 142 -18.18 5.82 -5.15
N GLU A 143 -19.10 5.83 -6.12
CA GLU A 143 -18.93 6.44 -7.46
C GLU A 143 -17.64 5.93 -8.12
N ALA A 144 -17.37 4.62 -7.97
CA ALA A 144 -16.11 4.00 -8.34
C ALA A 144 -16.20 3.35 -9.73
N THR A 145 -15.17 3.54 -10.55
CA THR A 145 -15.03 2.92 -11.86
C THR A 145 -14.09 1.73 -11.80
N TRP A 146 -14.60 0.54 -12.16
CA TRP A 146 -13.78 -0.66 -12.26
C TRP A 146 -12.95 -0.69 -13.55
N TRP A 147 -11.74 -1.22 -13.44
CA TRP A 147 -10.84 -1.49 -14.55
C TRP A 147 -10.54 -2.98 -14.64
N GLU A 148 -10.75 -3.58 -15.79
CA GLU A 148 -10.41 -4.97 -16.06
C GLU A 148 -8.89 -5.17 -16.19
N SER A 149 -8.16 -4.16 -16.66
CA SER A 149 -6.72 -4.20 -16.82
C SER A 149 -6.02 -3.26 -15.85
N LEU A 150 -5.14 -3.83 -15.02
CA LEU A 150 -4.27 -3.08 -14.12
C LEU A 150 -3.38 -2.08 -14.89
N ASP A 151 -2.76 -2.52 -15.98
CA ASP A 151 -1.86 -1.69 -16.79
C ASP A 151 -2.60 -0.47 -17.37
N GLN A 152 -3.83 -0.68 -17.86
CA GLN A 152 -4.65 0.41 -18.39
C GLN A 152 -5.06 1.40 -17.29
N MET A 153 -5.35 0.93 -16.09
CA MET A 153 -5.63 1.80 -14.95
C MET A 153 -4.39 2.61 -14.59
N ILE A 154 -3.26 1.95 -14.30
CA ILE A 154 -2.02 2.61 -13.89
C ILE A 154 -1.63 3.73 -14.86
N SER A 155 -1.70 3.49 -16.16
CA SER A 155 -1.31 4.46 -17.18
C SER A 155 -2.18 5.74 -17.21
N ARG A 156 -3.29 5.78 -16.49
CA ARG A 156 -4.25 6.89 -16.52
C ARG A 156 -4.48 7.57 -15.17
N MET A 157 -3.97 6.98 -14.08
CA MET A 157 -4.19 7.53 -12.74
C MET A 157 -3.16 8.60 -12.39
N ASP A 158 -3.57 9.54 -11.54
CA ASP A 158 -2.70 10.55 -10.98
C ASP A 158 -2.08 10.07 -9.66
N ILE A 159 -2.81 9.21 -8.93
CA ILE A 159 -2.33 8.58 -7.69
C ILE A 159 -2.75 7.11 -7.71
N ILE A 160 -1.84 6.21 -7.36
CA ILE A 160 -2.10 4.78 -7.16
C ILE A 160 -1.96 4.46 -5.68
N SER A 161 -2.94 3.76 -5.12
CA SER A 161 -2.91 3.24 -3.76
C SER A 161 -3.05 1.71 -3.76
N ILE A 162 -2.10 1.02 -3.12
CA ILE A 162 -2.08 -0.44 -3.00
C ILE A 162 -2.74 -0.83 -1.68
N ASN A 163 -3.82 -1.64 -1.76
CA ASN A 163 -4.62 -2.09 -0.62
C ASN A 163 -5.00 -3.59 -0.76
N CYS A 164 -4.30 -4.34 -1.60
CA CYS A 164 -4.50 -5.76 -1.77
C CYS A 164 -3.56 -6.56 -0.84
N PRO A 165 -3.90 -7.82 -0.48
CA PRO A 165 -2.99 -8.68 0.26
C PRO A 165 -1.81 -9.14 -0.58
N HIS A 166 -0.68 -9.47 0.07
CA HIS A 166 0.43 -10.18 -0.55
C HIS A 166 0.05 -11.65 -0.77
N THR A 167 0.28 -12.14 -1.97
CA THR A 167 0.07 -13.54 -2.42
C THR A 167 1.07 -13.84 -3.53
N GLU A 168 1.21 -15.10 -3.95
CA GLU A 168 2.02 -15.46 -5.12
C GLU A 168 1.66 -14.65 -6.38
N GLN A 169 0.36 -14.29 -6.57
CA GLN A 169 -0.07 -13.52 -7.74
C GLN A 169 0.15 -12.01 -7.60
N THR A 170 0.29 -11.50 -6.39
CA THR A 170 0.52 -10.08 -6.12
C THR A 170 1.97 -9.76 -5.77
N HIS A 171 2.83 -10.78 -5.61
CA HIS A 171 4.27 -10.60 -5.44
C HIS A 171 4.86 -9.91 -6.67
N HIS A 172 5.54 -8.78 -6.46
CA HIS A 172 6.09 -7.91 -7.51
C HIS A 172 5.10 -7.54 -8.62
N MET A 173 3.79 -7.51 -8.28
CA MET A 173 2.75 -7.11 -9.24
C MET A 173 2.99 -5.70 -9.78
N ILE A 174 3.60 -4.84 -8.98
CA ILE A 174 4.08 -3.51 -9.38
C ILE A 174 5.58 -3.59 -9.63
N GLY A 175 5.94 -4.20 -10.75
CA GLY A 175 7.32 -4.34 -11.21
C GLY A 175 7.71 -3.26 -12.21
N LYS A 176 8.86 -3.44 -12.84
CA LYS A 176 9.45 -2.51 -13.81
C LYS A 176 8.46 -2.06 -14.89
N LYS A 177 7.67 -3.00 -15.43
CA LYS A 177 6.67 -2.71 -16.46
C LYS A 177 5.59 -1.75 -15.93
N GLN A 178 4.99 -2.05 -14.80
CA GLN A 178 3.91 -1.24 -14.21
C GLN A 178 4.42 0.14 -13.78
N LEU A 179 5.62 0.22 -13.22
CA LEU A 179 6.27 1.49 -12.85
C LEU A 179 6.54 2.36 -14.09
N SER A 180 6.92 1.77 -15.22
CA SER A 180 7.12 2.52 -16.45
C SER A 180 5.84 3.06 -17.10
N LEU A 181 4.66 2.54 -16.69
CA LEU A 181 3.35 3.03 -17.15
C LEU A 181 2.85 4.24 -16.35
N LEU A 182 3.44 4.52 -15.18
CA LEU A 182 3.05 5.68 -14.38
C LEU A 182 3.31 6.99 -15.14
N GLN A 183 2.35 7.91 -15.04
CA GLN A 183 2.53 9.24 -15.59
C GLN A 183 3.64 9.99 -14.81
N LYS A 184 4.38 10.87 -15.48
CA LYS A 184 5.47 11.64 -14.86
C LYS A 184 5.03 12.43 -13.61
N HIS A 185 3.77 12.81 -13.52
CA HIS A 185 3.19 13.54 -12.39
C HIS A 185 2.48 12.62 -11.38
N ALA A 186 2.49 11.30 -11.59
CA ALA A 186 1.79 10.36 -10.74
C ALA A 186 2.52 10.09 -9.43
N TYR A 187 1.76 9.62 -8.43
CA TYR A 187 2.26 9.19 -7.13
C TYR A 187 1.83 7.76 -6.83
N LEU A 188 2.69 7.03 -6.12
CA LEU A 188 2.42 5.66 -5.68
C LEU A 188 2.39 5.62 -4.15
N VAL A 189 1.36 5.00 -3.57
CA VAL A 189 1.23 4.81 -2.11
C VAL A 189 1.06 3.33 -1.80
N ASN A 190 1.85 2.81 -0.87
CA ASN A 190 1.74 1.43 -0.41
C ASN A 190 1.74 1.35 1.12
N THR A 191 0.64 0.82 1.67
CA THR A 191 0.44 0.54 3.10
C THR A 191 0.02 -0.92 3.33
N SER A 192 0.22 -1.78 2.33
CA SER A 192 -0.19 -3.18 2.37
C SER A 192 0.97 -4.10 2.76
N ARG A 193 1.82 -4.43 1.78
CA ARG A 193 3.06 -5.21 1.95
C ARG A 193 4.11 -4.72 0.95
N GLY A 194 5.38 -4.67 1.39
CA GLY A 194 6.50 -4.23 0.56
C GLY A 194 6.66 -5.08 -0.69
N GLU A 195 6.56 -6.39 -0.55
CA GLU A 195 6.76 -7.39 -1.61
C GLU A 195 5.75 -7.32 -2.77
N ILE A 196 4.73 -6.46 -2.68
CA ILE A 196 3.82 -6.19 -3.81
C ILE A 196 4.50 -5.32 -4.87
N ILE A 197 5.50 -4.53 -4.45
CA ILE A 197 6.32 -3.72 -5.34
C ILE A 197 7.70 -4.37 -5.47
N ASP A 198 8.25 -4.45 -6.68
CA ASP A 198 9.68 -4.68 -6.89
C ASP A 198 10.44 -3.43 -6.44
N GLU A 199 10.95 -3.43 -5.21
CA GLU A 199 11.57 -2.27 -4.57
C GLU A 199 12.83 -1.81 -5.29
N LYS A 200 13.57 -2.71 -5.93
CA LYS A 200 14.71 -2.36 -6.76
C LYS A 200 14.27 -1.53 -7.97
N SER A 201 13.26 -2.00 -8.69
CA SER A 201 12.69 -1.27 -9.82
C SER A 201 12.06 0.05 -9.40
N LEU A 202 11.40 0.10 -8.24
CA LEU A 202 10.86 1.32 -7.66
C LEU A 202 11.96 2.36 -7.46
N THR A 203 13.05 1.96 -6.82
CA THR A 203 14.21 2.82 -6.56
C THR A 203 14.80 3.39 -7.84
N GLU A 204 15.02 2.52 -8.86
CA GLU A 204 15.54 2.96 -10.17
C GLU A 204 14.63 4.03 -10.82
N HIS A 205 13.31 3.83 -10.78
CA HIS A 205 12.35 4.78 -11.38
C HIS A 205 12.28 6.11 -10.61
N LEU A 206 12.36 6.07 -9.27
CA LEU A 206 12.37 7.29 -8.45
C LEU A 206 13.66 8.10 -8.65
N VAL A 207 14.83 7.44 -8.69
CA VAL A 207 16.12 8.09 -8.96
C VAL A 207 16.10 8.77 -10.33
N ASN A 208 15.54 8.12 -11.34
CA ASN A 208 15.45 8.63 -12.71
C ASN A 208 14.32 9.69 -12.88
N GLY A 209 13.51 9.96 -11.85
CA GLY A 209 12.39 10.90 -11.93
C GLY A 209 11.32 10.45 -12.94
N SER A 210 11.12 9.14 -13.11
CA SER A 210 10.15 8.57 -14.06
C SER A 210 8.72 8.93 -13.67
N PHE A 211 8.45 9.09 -12.38
CA PHE A 211 7.19 9.58 -11.83
C PHE A 211 7.46 10.48 -10.60
N ALA A 212 6.43 11.14 -10.06
CA ALA A 212 6.61 12.27 -9.15
C ALA A 212 7.04 11.89 -7.73
N GLY A 213 6.68 10.69 -7.24
CA GLY A 213 7.09 10.27 -5.90
C GLY A 213 6.29 9.10 -5.35
N ALA A 214 6.76 8.54 -4.23
CA ALA A 214 6.10 7.44 -3.54
C ALA A 214 5.94 7.73 -2.03
N GLY A 215 4.85 7.21 -1.45
CA GLY A 215 4.61 7.16 -0.01
C GLY A 215 4.54 5.70 0.45
N LEU A 216 5.48 5.30 1.29
CA LEU A 216 5.63 3.91 1.72
C LEU A 216 5.49 3.81 3.24
N ASP A 217 4.64 2.91 3.70
CA ASP A 217 4.48 2.51 5.10
C ASP A 217 5.08 1.12 5.35
N VAL A 218 5.41 0.41 4.26
CA VAL A 218 5.91 -0.98 4.25
C VAL A 218 7.05 -1.13 3.24
N TYR A 219 7.96 -2.07 3.50
CA TYR A 219 9.15 -2.33 2.70
C TYR A 219 9.31 -3.84 2.44
N GLU A 220 10.07 -4.23 1.39
CA GLU A 220 10.18 -5.62 0.95
C GLU A 220 10.87 -6.52 2.00
N ASP A 221 11.92 -6.05 2.64
CA ASP A 221 12.76 -6.83 3.57
C ASP A 221 12.67 -6.31 5.01
N GLU A 222 11.49 -5.92 5.49
CA GLU A 222 11.32 -5.39 6.84
C GLU A 222 11.98 -6.28 7.92
N PRO A 223 12.70 -5.68 8.90
CA PRO A 223 12.84 -4.25 9.18
C PRO A 223 14.00 -3.56 8.43
N ILE A 224 14.60 -4.20 7.45
CA ILE A 224 15.72 -3.67 6.67
C ILE A 224 15.13 -2.84 5.52
N ILE A 225 15.53 -1.57 5.44
CA ILE A 225 15.15 -0.69 4.31
C ILE A 225 16.35 -0.61 3.37
N ASN A 226 16.11 -0.77 2.08
CA ASN A 226 17.11 -0.66 1.03
C ASN A 226 17.85 0.68 1.09
N ASP A 227 19.18 0.65 1.15
CA ASP A 227 20.00 1.87 1.31
C ASP A 227 19.86 2.84 0.14
N ASN A 228 19.67 2.34 -1.08
CA ASN A 228 19.45 3.20 -2.25
C ASN A 228 18.09 3.92 -2.15
N LEU A 229 17.08 3.27 -1.58
CA LEU A 229 15.79 3.88 -1.34
C LEU A 229 15.88 4.97 -0.26
N LYS A 230 16.65 4.73 0.82
CA LYS A 230 16.90 5.74 1.86
C LYS A 230 17.51 7.03 1.30
N LEU A 231 18.40 6.93 0.31
CA LEU A 231 19.04 8.10 -0.31
C LEU A 231 18.08 9.04 -1.03
N ILE A 232 16.88 8.58 -1.37
CA ILE A 232 15.88 9.40 -2.09
C ILE A 232 14.73 9.89 -1.19
N PHE A 233 14.70 9.54 0.10
CA PHE A 233 13.67 10.02 1.04
C PHE A 233 13.69 11.55 1.26
N ASP A 234 14.76 12.20 0.89
CA ASP A 234 14.94 13.65 1.04
C ASP A 234 14.81 14.45 -0.29
N ARG A 235 14.36 13.79 -1.36
CA ARG A 235 14.24 14.39 -2.70
C ARG A 235 12.82 14.76 -3.07
#